data_fd9b999ca2597a006f07a09ca06c1c68
#
_entry.id   fd9b999ca2597a006f07a09ca06c1c68
#
_cell.length_a   1.000
_cell.length_b   1.000
_cell.length_c   1.000
_cell.angle_alpha   90.00
_cell.angle_beta   90.00
_cell.angle_gamma   90.00
#
_symmetry.space_group_name_H-M   'P 1'
#
loop_
_entity.id
_entity.type
_entity.pdbx_description
1 polymer ?
#
loop_
_entity_poly.entity_id
_entity_poly.type
_entity_poly.pdbx_seq_one_letter_code
_entity_poly.pdbx_strand_id
1 'polypeptide(L)'
;MIVGFIWKLILSPIWGVAPWMMDLVGLKWLFGPWLGKADTALVTVSLVSVWQFVGIPMMLIYAALLNIPDEIIEAAECDGITGWSQFFKIKLPLILPSIGLISVMTFVANFNAFDLVYSMQGALAGPDKSTDILGTFLYRTFFGFQLQLGNPSMGATIAAVMFLIILAGVSLYLFGIQRRMRRYQF
;
A
#
# COMPACT_ATOMS: atom_id res chain seq x y z
N MET A 1 9.35 -0.57 10.95
CA MET A 1 10.80 -0.93 10.89
C MET A 1 11.10 -2.42 11.07
N ILE A 2 10.63 -3.11 12.12
CA ILE A 2 10.94 -4.54 12.37
C ILE A 2 10.56 -5.44 11.18
N VAL A 3 9.36 -5.29 10.63
CA VAL A 3 8.88 -6.08 9.49
C VAL A 3 9.79 -5.94 8.26
N GLY A 4 10.16 -4.72 7.90
CA GLY A 4 11.07 -4.50 6.78
C GLY A 4 12.45 -5.13 6.99
N PHE A 5 12.97 -5.08 8.21
CA PHE A 5 14.24 -5.74 8.55
C PHE A 5 14.14 -7.26 8.44
N ILE A 6 13.05 -7.86 8.95
CA ILE A 6 12.82 -9.32 8.85
C ILE A 6 12.72 -9.72 7.36
N TRP A 7 11.95 -9.01 6.56
CA TRP A 7 11.83 -9.32 5.13
C TRP A 7 13.15 -9.13 4.38
N LYS A 8 13.96 -8.13 4.75
CA LYS A 8 15.30 -7.95 4.19
C LYS A 8 16.20 -9.16 4.48
N LEU A 9 16.12 -9.73 5.68
CA LEU A 9 16.86 -10.95 6.04
C LEU A 9 16.32 -12.16 5.28
N ILE A 10 14.99 -12.35 5.21
CA ILE A 10 14.37 -13.46 4.50
C ILE A 10 14.78 -13.47 3.02
N LEU A 11 14.76 -12.29 2.38
CA LEU A 11 15.05 -12.10 0.95
C LEU A 11 16.55 -11.97 0.65
N SER A 12 17.42 -12.05 1.65
CA SER A 12 18.87 -11.98 1.44
C SER A 12 19.36 -13.19 0.62
N PRO A 13 20.11 -12.97 -0.46
CA PRO A 13 20.66 -14.08 -1.26
C PRO A 13 21.74 -14.88 -0.53
N ILE A 14 22.36 -14.31 0.53
CA ILE A 14 23.48 -14.93 1.26
C ILE A 14 22.99 -15.63 2.53
N TRP A 15 22.12 -14.97 3.31
CA TRP A 15 21.70 -15.43 4.63
C TRP A 15 20.20 -15.76 4.70
N GLY A 16 19.47 -15.53 3.60
CA GLY A 16 18.02 -15.61 3.60
C GLY A 16 17.47 -17.02 3.53
N VAL A 17 16.27 -17.19 4.08
CA VAL A 17 15.52 -18.45 4.03
C VAL A 17 14.82 -18.61 2.65
N ALA A 18 14.50 -17.52 1.97
CA ALA A 18 13.81 -17.56 0.67
C ALA A 18 14.57 -18.34 -0.41
N PRO A 19 15.90 -18.19 -0.60
CA PRO A 19 16.64 -19.02 -1.55
C PRO A 19 16.53 -20.51 -1.28
N TRP A 20 16.65 -20.91 0.00
CA TRP A 20 16.55 -22.29 0.42
C TRP A 20 15.14 -22.87 0.20
N MET A 21 14.10 -22.13 0.56
CA MET A 21 12.70 -22.55 0.32
C MET A 21 12.41 -22.73 -1.17
N MET A 22 12.90 -21.82 -2.00
CA MET A 22 12.72 -21.92 -3.47
C MET A 22 13.49 -23.07 -4.08
N ASP A 23 14.64 -23.43 -3.53
CA ASP A 23 15.41 -24.60 -3.94
C ASP A 23 14.64 -25.91 -3.65
N LEU A 24 14.01 -26.00 -2.46
CA LEU A 24 13.17 -27.13 -2.08
C LEU A 24 11.97 -27.37 -3.00
N VAL A 25 11.39 -26.30 -3.51
CA VAL A 25 10.21 -26.35 -4.42
C VAL A 25 10.63 -26.46 -5.90
N GLY A 26 11.96 -26.48 -6.19
CA GLY A 26 12.47 -26.53 -7.57
C GLY A 26 12.35 -25.20 -8.33
N LEU A 27 12.07 -24.09 -7.65
CA LEU A 27 11.89 -22.75 -8.21
C LEU A 27 13.13 -21.87 -8.05
N LYS A 28 14.31 -22.44 -7.83
CA LYS A 28 15.56 -21.70 -7.62
C LYS A 28 15.89 -20.74 -8.77
N TRP A 29 15.51 -21.09 -10.00
CA TRP A 29 15.71 -20.26 -11.18
C TRP A 29 14.95 -18.92 -11.12
N LEU A 30 13.87 -18.83 -10.35
CA LEU A 30 13.07 -17.63 -10.17
C LEU A 30 13.67 -16.69 -9.11
N PHE A 31 14.51 -17.23 -8.21
CA PHE A 31 15.13 -16.45 -7.16
C PHE A 31 16.28 -15.60 -7.71
N GLY A 32 16.28 -14.33 -7.37
CA GLY A 32 17.35 -13.39 -7.68
C GLY A 32 17.58 -12.39 -6.56
N PRO A 33 18.61 -11.56 -6.64
CA PRO A 33 18.84 -10.49 -5.68
C PRO A 33 17.82 -9.36 -5.90
N TRP A 34 16.55 -9.64 -5.61
CA TRP A 34 15.42 -8.74 -5.93
C TRP A 34 15.54 -7.36 -5.30
N LEU A 35 16.10 -7.26 -4.09
CA LEU A 35 16.36 -5.99 -3.43
C LEU A 35 17.64 -5.30 -3.93
N GLY A 36 18.50 -6.02 -4.64
CA GLY A 36 19.77 -5.51 -5.17
C GLY A 36 19.72 -5.03 -6.62
N LYS A 37 18.60 -5.22 -7.32
CA LYS A 37 18.41 -4.80 -8.70
C LYS A 37 17.40 -3.65 -8.77
N ALA A 38 17.70 -2.58 -9.51
CA ALA A 38 16.83 -1.42 -9.65
C ALA A 38 15.43 -1.78 -10.18
N ASP A 39 15.34 -2.68 -11.16
CA ASP A 39 14.09 -3.08 -11.80
C ASP A 39 13.14 -3.86 -10.88
N THR A 40 13.69 -4.61 -9.93
CA THR A 40 12.89 -5.50 -9.05
C THR A 40 12.70 -4.98 -7.63
N ALA A 41 13.57 -4.07 -7.19
CA ALA A 41 13.58 -3.59 -5.81
C ALA A 41 12.25 -2.91 -5.42
N LEU A 42 11.73 -2.03 -6.27
CA LEU A 42 10.46 -1.33 -6.00
C LEU A 42 9.28 -2.30 -5.90
N VAL A 43 9.19 -3.25 -6.84
CA VAL A 43 8.12 -4.26 -6.84
C VAL A 43 8.20 -5.12 -5.59
N THR A 44 9.40 -5.55 -5.20
CA THR A 44 9.62 -6.36 -4.00
C THR A 44 9.20 -5.62 -2.73
N VAL A 45 9.63 -4.36 -2.57
CA VAL A 45 9.21 -3.53 -1.41
C VAL A 45 7.71 -3.31 -1.41
N SER A 46 7.10 -3.08 -2.58
CA SER A 46 5.64 -2.91 -2.71
C SER A 46 4.88 -4.17 -2.32
N LEU A 47 5.33 -5.36 -2.71
CA LEU A 47 4.71 -6.63 -2.30
C LEU A 47 4.79 -6.85 -0.80
N VAL A 48 5.91 -6.54 -0.17
CA VAL A 48 6.06 -6.59 1.29
C VAL A 48 5.11 -5.59 1.97
N SER A 49 4.96 -4.38 1.40
CA SER A 49 4.01 -3.37 1.89
C SER A 49 2.57 -3.88 1.82
N VAL A 50 2.16 -4.44 0.69
CA VAL A 50 0.83 -5.05 0.52
C VAL A 50 0.61 -6.15 1.57
N TRP A 51 1.56 -7.07 1.71
CA TRP A 51 1.47 -8.15 2.70
C TRP A 51 1.31 -7.62 4.13
N GLN A 52 2.06 -6.58 4.49
CA GLN A 52 2.02 -5.98 5.83
C GLN A 52 0.68 -5.30 6.13
N PHE A 53 0.10 -4.61 5.16
CA PHE A 53 -1.04 -3.71 5.40
C PHE A 53 -2.37 -4.25 4.89
N VAL A 54 -2.43 -5.34 4.13
CA VAL A 54 -3.67 -5.88 3.56
C VAL A 54 -4.73 -6.26 4.60
N GLY A 55 -4.30 -6.62 5.82
CA GLY A 55 -5.21 -7.10 6.86
C GLY A 55 -6.27 -6.08 7.28
N ILE A 56 -5.88 -4.80 7.45
CA ILE A 56 -6.82 -3.75 7.88
C ILE A 56 -7.88 -3.47 6.81
N PRO A 57 -7.55 -3.19 5.54
CA PRO A 57 -8.52 -3.07 4.47
C PRO A 57 -9.44 -4.29 4.32
N MET A 58 -8.87 -5.49 4.42
CA MET A 58 -9.64 -6.74 4.31
C MET A 58 -10.70 -6.85 5.41
N MET A 59 -10.33 -6.56 6.66
CA MET A 59 -11.29 -6.59 7.79
C MET A 59 -12.38 -5.54 7.64
N LEU A 60 -12.04 -4.34 7.18
CA LEU A 60 -13.02 -3.27 6.98
C LEU A 60 -13.99 -3.59 5.84
N ILE A 61 -13.52 -4.16 4.73
CA ILE A 61 -14.37 -4.61 3.61
C ILE A 61 -15.27 -5.76 4.07
N TYR A 62 -14.72 -6.71 4.82
CA TYR A 62 -15.48 -7.82 5.37
C TYR A 62 -16.60 -7.34 6.30
N ALA A 63 -16.29 -6.42 7.23
CA ALA A 63 -17.29 -5.81 8.09
C ALA A 63 -18.37 -5.06 7.30
N ALA A 64 -18.00 -4.35 6.23
CA ALA A 64 -18.96 -3.67 5.36
C ALA A 64 -19.89 -4.67 4.65
N LEU A 65 -19.39 -5.84 4.23
CA LEU A 65 -20.20 -6.89 3.63
C LEU A 65 -21.17 -7.52 4.63
N LEU A 66 -20.75 -7.72 5.88
CA LEU A 66 -21.62 -8.26 6.94
C LEU A 66 -22.73 -7.30 7.36
N ASN A 67 -22.59 -6.00 7.10
CA ASN A 67 -23.62 -5.00 7.41
C ASN A 67 -24.71 -4.92 6.33
N ILE A 68 -24.63 -5.70 5.24
CA ILE A 68 -25.70 -5.77 4.24
C ILE A 68 -26.85 -6.60 4.83
N PRO A 69 -28.09 -6.05 4.96
CA PRO A 69 -29.22 -6.80 5.46
C PRO A 69 -29.54 -8.04 4.60
N ASP A 70 -29.88 -9.14 5.28
CA ASP A 70 -30.19 -10.40 4.60
C ASP A 70 -31.42 -10.27 3.68
N GLU A 71 -32.37 -9.40 4.04
CA GLU A 71 -33.56 -9.14 3.23
C GLU A 71 -33.24 -8.66 1.81
N ILE A 72 -32.13 -7.88 1.66
CA ILE A 72 -31.67 -7.42 0.33
C ILE A 72 -31.12 -8.61 -0.47
N ILE A 73 -30.43 -9.51 0.20
CA ILE A 73 -29.84 -10.70 -0.42
C ILE A 73 -30.95 -11.67 -0.85
N GLU A 74 -31.91 -11.93 0.02
CA GLU A 74 -33.08 -12.79 -0.25
C GLU A 74 -33.97 -12.24 -1.39
N ALA A 75 -34.22 -10.92 -1.39
CA ALA A 75 -34.94 -10.26 -2.49
C ALA A 75 -34.21 -10.43 -3.84
N ALA A 76 -32.88 -10.28 -3.85
CA ALA A 76 -32.09 -10.48 -5.06
C ALA A 76 -32.14 -11.94 -5.55
N GLU A 77 -32.19 -12.90 -4.64
CA GLU A 77 -32.33 -14.33 -4.98
C GLU A 77 -33.74 -14.66 -5.55
N CYS A 78 -34.78 -14.04 -5.02
CA CYS A 78 -36.12 -14.11 -5.60
C CYS A 78 -36.17 -13.55 -7.04
N ASP A 79 -35.40 -12.53 -7.33
CA ASP A 79 -35.25 -11.95 -8.68
C ASP A 79 -34.30 -12.77 -9.59
N GLY A 80 -33.80 -13.92 -9.11
CA GLY A 80 -32.87 -14.80 -9.85
C GLY A 80 -31.43 -14.26 -9.94
N ILE A 81 -31.08 -13.24 -9.14
CA ILE A 81 -29.73 -12.65 -9.11
C ILE A 81 -28.90 -13.40 -8.07
N THR A 82 -28.04 -14.33 -8.52
CA THR A 82 -27.22 -15.19 -7.66
C THR A 82 -25.73 -15.12 -8.00
N GLY A 83 -24.87 -15.60 -7.10
CA GLY A 83 -23.43 -15.78 -7.32
C GLY A 83 -22.69 -14.49 -7.71
N TRP A 84 -21.92 -14.54 -8.79
CA TRP A 84 -21.13 -13.40 -9.27
C TRP A 84 -22.00 -12.19 -9.68
N SER A 85 -23.21 -12.46 -10.21
CA SER A 85 -24.15 -11.37 -10.57
C SER A 85 -24.61 -10.61 -9.32
N GLN A 86 -24.89 -11.32 -8.22
CA GLN A 86 -25.27 -10.73 -6.94
C GLN A 86 -24.13 -9.89 -6.36
N PHE A 87 -22.87 -10.37 -6.46
CA PHE A 87 -21.71 -9.63 -6.00
C PHE A 87 -21.57 -8.28 -6.73
N PHE A 88 -21.54 -8.27 -8.07
CA PHE A 88 -21.30 -7.05 -8.84
C PHE A 88 -22.51 -6.10 -8.88
N LYS A 89 -23.74 -6.62 -8.86
CA LYS A 89 -24.94 -5.79 -8.99
C LYS A 89 -25.49 -5.28 -7.65
N ILE A 90 -25.29 -6.04 -6.56
CA ILE A 90 -25.87 -5.76 -5.24
C ILE A 90 -24.77 -5.42 -4.22
N LYS A 91 -23.91 -6.40 -3.90
CA LYS A 91 -22.94 -6.28 -2.79
C LYS A 91 -21.91 -5.17 -3.06
N LEU A 92 -21.28 -5.18 -4.22
CA LEU A 92 -20.22 -4.21 -4.55
C LEU A 92 -20.72 -2.74 -4.55
N PRO A 93 -21.86 -2.39 -5.16
CA PRO A 93 -22.38 -1.03 -5.08
C PRO A 93 -22.71 -0.58 -3.65
N LEU A 94 -23.23 -1.47 -2.80
CA LEU A 94 -23.57 -1.15 -1.41
C LEU A 94 -22.34 -0.88 -0.54
N ILE A 95 -21.23 -1.60 -0.76
CA ILE A 95 -19.99 -1.40 -0.01
C ILE A 95 -19.06 -0.36 -0.65
N LEU A 96 -19.41 0.19 -1.82
CA LEU A 96 -18.57 1.16 -2.54
C LEU A 96 -18.17 2.39 -1.71
N PRO A 97 -19.05 2.96 -0.85
CA PRO A 97 -18.66 4.04 0.06
C PRO A 97 -17.55 3.62 1.04
N SER A 98 -17.63 2.40 1.58
CA SER A 98 -16.59 1.85 2.47
C SER A 98 -15.28 1.62 1.76
N ILE A 99 -15.31 1.07 0.54
CA ILE A 99 -14.11 0.91 -0.32
C ILE A 99 -13.48 2.28 -0.58
N GLY A 100 -14.28 3.29 -0.86
CA GLY A 100 -13.78 4.64 -1.09
C GLY A 100 -13.07 5.22 0.14
N LEU A 101 -13.63 5.07 1.33
CA LEU A 101 -13.02 5.52 2.57
C LEU A 101 -11.70 4.78 2.83
N ILE A 102 -11.68 3.46 2.65
CA ILE A 102 -10.48 2.64 2.79
C ILE A 102 -9.40 3.07 1.79
N SER A 103 -9.80 3.40 0.55
CA SER A 103 -8.86 3.87 -0.48
C SER A 103 -8.17 5.18 -0.08
N VAL A 104 -8.89 6.12 0.53
CA VAL A 104 -8.30 7.35 1.05
C VAL A 104 -7.34 7.06 2.21
N MET A 105 -7.74 6.21 3.15
CA MET A 105 -6.87 5.82 4.26
C MET A 105 -5.58 5.17 3.75
N THR A 106 -5.67 4.27 2.78
CA THR A 106 -4.52 3.61 2.15
C THR A 106 -3.64 4.60 1.39
N PHE A 107 -4.25 5.56 0.67
CA PHE A 107 -3.53 6.62 -0.03
C PHE A 107 -2.69 7.44 0.95
N VAL A 108 -3.27 7.91 2.05
CA VAL A 108 -2.54 8.68 3.08
C VAL A 108 -1.46 7.84 3.75
N ALA A 109 -1.75 6.57 4.05
CA ALA A 109 -0.80 5.65 4.68
C ALA A 109 0.43 5.40 3.80
N ASN A 110 0.29 5.35 2.47
CA ASN A 110 1.41 5.16 1.55
C ASN A 110 2.43 6.32 1.58
N PHE A 111 2.02 7.55 1.90
CA PHE A 111 2.97 8.64 2.11
C PHE A 111 3.83 8.45 3.37
N ASN A 112 3.34 7.66 4.33
CA ASN A 112 4.04 7.32 5.57
C ASN A 112 4.83 5.99 5.49
N ALA A 113 5.01 5.41 4.28
CA ALA A 113 5.72 4.16 4.07
C ALA A 113 7.25 4.26 4.28
N PHE A 114 7.75 5.39 4.81
CA PHE A 114 9.16 5.65 5.10
C PHE A 114 9.82 4.51 5.87
N ASP A 115 9.20 4.03 6.94
CA ASP A 115 9.75 3.00 7.84
C ASP A 115 10.08 1.70 7.11
N LEU A 116 9.22 1.28 6.17
CA LEU A 116 9.41 0.04 5.42
C LEU A 116 10.57 0.20 4.43
N VAL A 117 10.54 1.25 3.61
CA VAL A 117 11.58 1.52 2.61
C VAL A 117 12.93 1.71 3.29
N TYR A 118 12.99 2.51 4.35
CA TYR A 118 14.22 2.77 5.08
C TYR A 118 14.81 1.50 5.70
N SER A 119 13.99 0.63 6.30
CA SER A 119 14.48 -0.60 6.93
C SER A 119 14.95 -1.64 5.91
N MET A 120 14.35 -1.69 4.72
CA MET A 120 14.72 -2.64 3.66
C MET A 120 15.90 -2.13 2.81
N GLN A 121 15.90 -0.86 2.44
CA GLN A 121 16.81 -0.29 1.44
C GLN A 121 17.74 0.82 1.98
N GLY A 122 17.52 1.26 3.23
CA GLY A 122 18.32 2.31 3.86
C GLY A 122 17.96 3.73 3.35
N ALA A 123 18.74 4.71 3.80
CA ALA A 123 18.51 6.12 3.51
C ALA A 123 18.67 6.48 2.02
N LEU A 124 19.46 5.70 1.26
CA LEU A 124 19.66 5.92 -0.19
C LEU A 124 18.56 5.28 -1.04
N ALA A 125 17.60 4.59 -0.41
CA ALA A 125 16.46 3.95 -1.06
C ALA A 125 16.85 2.94 -2.16
N GLY A 126 17.82 2.07 -1.86
CA GLY A 126 18.24 0.93 -2.68
C GLY A 126 19.10 1.28 -3.90
N PRO A 127 19.28 0.31 -4.80
CA PRO A 127 20.13 0.51 -5.95
C PRO A 127 19.58 1.63 -6.83
N ASP A 128 20.46 2.57 -7.21
CA ASP A 128 20.14 3.69 -8.08
C ASP A 128 18.92 4.53 -7.64
N LYS A 129 18.63 4.59 -6.33
CA LYS A 129 17.47 5.26 -5.77
C LYS A 129 16.13 4.73 -6.33
N SER A 130 16.09 3.48 -6.79
CA SER A 130 14.91 2.88 -7.44
C SER A 130 13.68 2.75 -6.53
N THR A 131 13.89 2.75 -5.20
CA THR A 131 12.81 2.70 -4.21
C THR A 131 12.62 4.03 -3.47
N ASP A 132 13.15 5.14 -4.04
CA ASP A 132 13.07 6.44 -3.37
C ASP A 132 11.64 6.96 -3.34
N ILE A 133 11.18 7.31 -2.16
CA ILE A 133 9.87 7.92 -1.90
C ILE A 133 10.06 9.29 -1.27
N LEU A 134 9.01 10.10 -1.27
CA LEU A 134 9.08 11.45 -0.70
C LEU A 134 9.54 11.45 0.77
N GLY A 135 9.20 10.40 1.54
CA GLY A 135 9.63 10.24 2.93
C GLY A 135 11.14 10.02 3.08
N THR A 136 11.75 9.17 2.25
CA THR A 136 13.21 8.95 2.26
C THR A 136 13.97 10.15 1.72
N PHE A 137 13.42 10.83 0.73
CA PHE A 137 13.97 12.06 0.19
C PHE A 137 13.94 13.19 1.24
N LEU A 138 12.81 13.38 1.94
CA LEU A 138 12.68 14.33 3.03
C LEU A 138 13.69 14.04 4.15
N TYR A 139 13.78 12.80 4.61
CA TYR A 139 14.69 12.41 5.67
C TYR A 139 16.15 12.77 5.31
N ARG A 140 16.59 12.38 4.13
CA ARG A 140 17.93 12.58 3.63
C ARG A 140 18.25 14.08 3.45
N THR A 141 17.27 14.86 3.00
CA THR A 141 17.43 16.30 2.80
C THR A 141 17.45 17.05 4.14
N PHE A 142 16.60 16.67 5.09
CA PHE A 142 16.47 17.36 6.37
C PHE A 142 17.68 17.10 7.28
N PHE A 143 18.03 15.82 7.48
CA PHE A 143 19.08 15.42 8.41
C PHE A 143 20.47 15.34 7.76
N GLY A 144 20.55 15.31 6.45
CA GLY A 144 21.77 14.98 5.72
C GLY A 144 22.05 13.49 5.69
N PHE A 145 22.92 13.07 4.80
CA PHE A 145 23.38 11.69 4.72
C PHE A 145 24.76 11.61 4.05
N GLN A 146 25.70 10.88 4.68
CA GLN A 146 27.09 10.75 4.24
C GLN A 146 27.78 12.14 4.10
N LEU A 147 28.22 12.51 2.89
CA LEU A 147 28.90 13.78 2.59
C LEU A 147 27.92 14.94 2.34
N GLN A 148 26.62 14.68 2.28
CA GLN A 148 25.62 15.70 2.04
C GLN A 148 25.16 16.32 3.36
N LEU A 149 25.41 17.61 3.54
CA LEU A 149 24.94 18.36 4.70
C LEU A 149 23.42 18.45 4.71
N GLY A 150 22.82 18.31 5.88
CA GLY A 150 21.38 18.49 6.06
C GLY A 150 20.97 19.93 5.76
N ASN A 151 19.80 20.08 5.13
CA ASN A 151 19.18 21.37 4.88
C ASN A 151 17.75 21.35 5.43
N PRO A 152 17.54 21.78 6.70
CA PRO A 152 16.23 21.78 7.34
C PRO A 152 15.20 22.64 6.61
N SER A 153 15.62 23.77 6.01
CA SER A 153 14.73 24.65 5.25
C SER A 153 14.17 23.95 4.01
N MET A 154 15.03 23.27 3.25
CA MET A 154 14.62 22.48 2.08
C MET A 154 13.76 21.28 2.51
N GLY A 155 14.12 20.62 3.61
CA GLY A 155 13.31 19.53 4.19
C GLY A 155 11.91 19.99 4.58
N ALA A 156 11.78 21.16 5.22
CA ALA A 156 10.48 21.75 5.54
C ALA A 156 9.65 22.04 4.28
N THR A 157 10.30 22.50 3.20
CA THR A 157 9.64 22.72 1.90
C THR A 157 9.09 21.42 1.33
N ILE A 158 9.88 20.32 1.37
CA ILE A 158 9.42 19.00 0.91
C ILE A 158 8.21 18.52 1.75
N ALA A 159 8.25 18.68 3.08
CA ALA A 159 7.14 18.33 3.96
C ALA A 159 5.87 19.13 3.62
N ALA A 160 5.99 20.43 3.35
CA ALA A 160 4.86 21.27 2.92
C ALA A 160 4.26 20.79 1.58
N VAL A 161 5.11 20.44 0.60
CA VAL A 161 4.66 19.89 -0.68
C VAL A 161 3.96 18.54 -0.48
N MET A 162 4.51 17.64 0.35
CA MET A 162 3.85 16.37 0.70
C MET A 162 2.46 16.60 1.30
N PHE A 163 2.35 17.54 2.25
CA PHE A 163 1.07 17.92 2.85
C PHE A 163 0.06 18.40 1.79
N LEU A 164 0.48 19.28 0.87
CA LEU A 164 -0.37 19.78 -0.20
C LEU A 164 -0.83 18.67 -1.15
N ILE A 165 0.03 17.72 -1.50
CA ILE A 165 -0.33 16.57 -2.34
C ILE A 165 -1.39 15.70 -1.64
N ILE A 166 -1.19 15.40 -0.35
CA ILE A 166 -2.14 14.61 0.44
C ILE A 166 -3.46 15.35 0.53
N LEU A 167 -3.44 16.65 0.86
CA LEU A 167 -4.63 17.49 0.96
C LEU A 167 -5.40 17.55 -0.37
N ALA A 168 -4.70 17.71 -1.48
CA ALA A 168 -5.32 17.70 -2.81
C ALA A 168 -5.95 16.34 -3.13
N GLY A 169 -5.25 15.23 -2.87
CA GLY A 169 -5.77 13.88 -3.11
C GLY A 169 -7.02 13.57 -2.28
N VAL A 170 -6.99 13.88 -0.97
CA VAL A 170 -8.15 13.72 -0.08
C VAL A 170 -9.31 14.63 -0.50
N SER A 171 -9.03 15.89 -0.87
CA SER A 171 -10.05 16.83 -1.32
C SER A 171 -10.71 16.36 -2.62
N LEU A 172 -9.95 15.92 -3.60
CA LEU A 172 -10.47 15.36 -4.85
C LEU A 172 -11.39 14.16 -4.59
N TYR A 173 -11.03 13.30 -3.65
CA TYR A 173 -11.89 12.20 -3.25
C TYR A 173 -13.19 12.70 -2.63
N LEU A 174 -13.11 13.57 -1.60
CA LEU A 174 -14.27 14.06 -0.86
C LEU A 174 -15.24 14.82 -1.78
N PHE A 175 -14.74 15.72 -2.62
CA PHE A 175 -15.58 16.55 -3.48
C PHE A 175 -16.02 15.86 -4.78
N GLY A 176 -15.18 14.98 -5.34
CA GLY A 176 -15.46 14.30 -6.61
C GLY A 176 -16.27 13.02 -6.43
N ILE A 177 -15.70 12.06 -5.69
CA ILE A 177 -16.21 10.69 -5.61
C ILE A 177 -17.34 10.58 -4.59
N GLN A 178 -17.16 11.16 -3.38
CA GLN A 178 -18.15 11.04 -2.32
C GLN A 178 -19.48 11.72 -2.66
N ARG A 179 -19.46 12.87 -3.37
CA ARG A 179 -20.70 13.52 -3.87
C ARG A 179 -21.48 12.63 -4.82
N ARG A 180 -20.79 11.84 -5.64
CA ARG A 180 -21.42 10.92 -6.59
C ARG A 180 -22.02 9.70 -5.90
N MET A 181 -21.37 9.22 -4.84
CA MET A 181 -21.80 8.04 -4.06
C MET A 181 -22.99 8.34 -3.13
N ARG A 182 -23.15 9.57 -2.64
CA ARG A 182 -24.34 9.97 -1.85
C ARG A 182 -25.67 9.74 -2.58
N ARG A 183 -25.67 9.57 -3.89
CA ARG A 183 -26.88 9.21 -4.66
C ARG A 183 -27.33 7.77 -4.49
N TYR A 184 -26.50 6.92 -3.89
CA TYR A 184 -26.77 5.50 -3.64
C TYR A 184 -27.02 5.18 -2.16
N GLN A 185 -27.01 6.18 -1.29
CA GLN A 185 -27.42 6.06 0.12
C GLN A 185 -28.90 6.46 0.21
N PHE A 186 -29.77 5.48 0.39
CA PHE A 186 -31.17 5.65 0.77
C PHE A 186 -31.28 5.79 2.28
#